data_2833da74ef01d93c55562ce3a7a162b1
#
_entry.id   2833da74ef01d93c55562ce3a7a162b1
#
_cell.length_a   1.000
_cell.length_b   1.000
_cell.length_c   1.000
_cell.angle_alpha   90.00
_cell.angle_beta   90.00
_cell.angle_gamma   90.00
#
_symmetry.space_group_name_H-M   'P 1'
#
loop_
_entity.id
_entity.type
_entity.pdbx_description
1 polymer ?
#
loop_
_entity_poly.entity_id
_entity_poly.type
_entity_poly.pdbx_seq_one_letter_code
_entity_poly.pdbx_strand_id
1 'polypeptide(L)'
;APSAIIVYTGDKIPGWKGNFVIGGMGGVNGLVRLVMQNGVVVKEERHLGELGLRIRDVQQGPDGFVYITTEKTSKDEQGQIFRVRPATR
;
A
#
# COMPACT_ATOMS: atom_id res chain seq x y z
N ALA A 1 -4.06 8.34 10.63
CA ALA A 1 -5.28 8.12 9.87
C ALA A 1 -4.96 7.59 8.47
N PRO A 2 -5.75 6.68 7.94
CA PRO A 2 -5.54 6.22 6.57
C PRO A 2 -5.87 7.33 5.57
N SER A 3 -5.07 7.43 4.53
CA SER A 3 -5.28 8.42 3.48
C SER A 3 -5.92 7.84 2.23
N ALA A 4 -5.79 6.53 2.02
CA ALA A 4 -6.33 5.86 0.85
C ALA A 4 -6.54 4.39 1.13
N ILE A 5 -7.53 3.81 0.48
CA ILE A 5 -7.82 2.38 0.63
C ILE A 5 -8.30 1.83 -0.71
N ILE A 6 -7.80 0.65 -1.08
CA ILE A 6 -8.27 -0.08 -2.25
C ILE A 6 -8.51 -1.53 -1.88
N VAL A 7 -9.31 -2.22 -2.70
CA VAL A 7 -9.38 -3.68 -2.68
C VAL A 7 -8.54 -4.17 -3.86
N TYR A 8 -7.54 -5.00 -3.56
CA TYR A 8 -6.68 -5.52 -4.62
C TYR A 8 -7.42 -6.62 -5.38
N THR A 9 -7.50 -6.49 -6.70
CA THR A 9 -8.21 -7.45 -7.54
C THR A 9 -7.29 -8.15 -8.55
N GLY A 10 -6.01 -7.79 -8.56
CA GLY A 10 -5.05 -8.36 -9.50
C GLY A 10 -4.49 -9.70 -9.03
N ASP A 11 -3.60 -10.24 -9.82
CA ASP A 11 -2.96 -11.52 -9.53
C ASP A 11 -1.44 -11.45 -9.60
N LYS A 12 -0.87 -10.26 -9.61
CA LYS A 12 0.58 -10.07 -9.70
C LYS A 12 1.27 -10.08 -8.34
N ILE A 13 0.53 -9.89 -7.27
CA ILE A 13 1.05 -9.96 -5.91
C ILE A 13 0.39 -11.16 -5.23
N PRO A 14 1.12 -12.29 -5.12
CA PRO A 14 0.52 -13.52 -4.61
C PRO A 14 -0.08 -13.34 -3.22
N GLY A 15 -1.29 -13.84 -3.04
CA GLY A 15 -1.96 -13.82 -1.75
C GLY A 15 -2.70 -12.52 -1.45
N TRP A 16 -2.63 -11.51 -2.32
CA TRP A 16 -3.24 -10.21 -2.03
C TRP A 16 -4.64 -10.04 -2.63
N LYS A 17 -5.01 -10.90 -3.55
CA LYS A 17 -6.31 -10.77 -4.22
C LYS A 17 -7.45 -10.83 -3.20
N GLY A 18 -8.32 -9.84 -3.26
CA GLY A 18 -9.45 -9.73 -2.34
C GLY A 18 -9.13 -9.05 -1.02
N ASN A 19 -7.88 -8.67 -0.80
CA ASN A 19 -7.48 -8.00 0.44
C ASN A 19 -7.56 -6.50 0.29
N PHE A 20 -7.72 -5.80 1.42
CA PHE A 20 -7.64 -4.34 1.45
C PHE A 20 -6.19 -3.91 1.57
N VAL A 21 -5.83 -2.86 0.84
CA VAL A 21 -4.52 -2.23 0.93
C VAL A 21 -4.74 -0.76 1.28
N ILE A 22 -4.12 -0.33 2.35
CA ILE A 22 -4.36 0.99 2.93
C ILE A 22 -3.04 1.76 2.99
N GLY A 23 -3.05 3.00 2.51
CA GLY A 23 -1.93 3.90 2.68
C GLY A 23 -2.07 4.68 3.96
N GLY A 24 -1.04 4.68 4.80
CA GLY A 24 -1.05 5.35 6.08
C GLY A 24 -0.42 6.72 6.05
N MET A 25 -0.96 7.62 6.87
CA MET A 25 -0.40 8.94 7.14
C MET A 25 -0.47 9.20 8.64
N GLY A 26 0.19 10.24 9.08
CA GLY A 26 0.21 10.58 10.49
C GLY A 26 1.08 9.60 11.26
N GLY A 27 0.53 8.90 12.20
CA GLY A 27 1.27 7.95 13.01
C GLY A 27 1.51 6.60 12.34
N VAL A 28 0.96 6.38 11.15
CA VAL A 28 1.08 5.10 10.44
C VAL A 28 1.74 5.38 9.10
N ASN A 29 3.00 4.98 8.96
CA ASN A 29 3.75 5.12 7.73
C ASN A 29 3.73 3.80 6.96
N GLY A 30 3.76 3.88 5.62
CA GLY A 30 3.81 2.72 4.77
C GLY A 30 2.44 2.17 4.43
N LEU A 31 2.41 0.92 4.00
CA LEU A 31 1.19 0.22 3.60
C LEU A 31 0.73 -0.74 4.67
N VAL A 32 -0.58 -0.85 4.80
CA VAL A 32 -1.20 -1.86 5.64
C VAL A 32 -2.03 -2.76 4.75
N ARG A 33 -1.79 -4.07 4.82
CA ARG A 33 -2.61 -5.06 4.13
C ARG A 33 -3.50 -5.75 5.15
N LEU A 34 -4.79 -5.75 4.89
CA LEU A 34 -5.75 -6.48 5.69
C LEU A 34 -6.08 -7.79 4.97
N VAL A 35 -5.64 -8.89 5.55
CA VAL A 35 -5.91 -10.21 4.98
C VAL A 35 -7.33 -10.60 5.32
N MET A 36 -8.11 -10.88 4.28
CA MET A 36 -9.55 -11.15 4.42
C MET A 36 -9.85 -12.62 4.19
N GLN A 37 -10.72 -13.19 5.02
CA GLN A 37 -11.28 -14.51 4.78
C GLN A 37 -12.76 -14.45 5.13
N ASN A 38 -13.60 -14.84 4.17
CA ASN A 38 -15.06 -14.90 4.36
C ASN A 38 -15.62 -13.58 4.90
N GLY A 39 -15.12 -12.45 4.39
CA GLY A 39 -15.60 -11.14 4.78
C GLY A 39 -15.09 -10.65 6.13
N VAL A 40 -14.12 -11.33 6.72
CA VAL A 40 -13.57 -10.99 8.03
C VAL A 40 -12.08 -10.75 7.91
N VAL A 41 -11.59 -9.72 8.62
CA VAL A 41 -10.15 -9.47 8.71
C VAL A 41 -9.53 -10.49 9.65
N VAL A 42 -8.61 -11.29 9.13
CA VAL A 42 -7.95 -12.33 9.93
C VAL A 42 -6.50 -11.99 10.26
N LYS A 43 -5.92 -11.01 9.57
CA LYS A 43 -4.54 -10.63 9.81
C LYS A 43 -4.29 -9.22 9.28
N GLU A 44 -3.42 -8.49 9.95
CA GLU A 44 -2.95 -7.19 9.50
C GLU A 44 -1.45 -7.30 9.27
N GLU A 45 -0.99 -6.87 8.09
CA GLU A 45 0.44 -6.82 7.77
C GLU A 45 0.83 -5.39 7.43
N ARG A 46 2.01 -4.99 7.87
CA ARG A 46 2.56 -3.68 7.57
C ARG A 46 3.77 -3.84 6.67
N HIS A 47 3.82 -3.00 5.63
CA HIS A 47 4.87 -3.04 4.63
C HIS A 47 5.44 -1.65 4.44
N LEU A 48 6.73 -1.57 4.10
CA LEU A 48 7.41 -0.33 3.72
C LEU A 48 7.49 0.70 4.84
N GLY A 49 7.22 0.30 6.07
CA GLY A 49 7.31 1.20 7.21
C GLY A 49 8.74 1.70 7.43
N GLU A 50 9.73 0.90 7.10
CA GLU A 50 11.14 1.26 7.25
C GLU A 50 11.55 2.42 6.36
N LEU A 51 10.78 2.72 5.31
CA LEU A 51 11.07 3.87 4.46
C LEU A 51 10.65 5.19 5.10
N GLY A 52 9.81 5.13 6.13
CA GLY A 52 9.35 6.33 6.82
C GLY A 52 8.51 7.26 5.98
N LEU A 53 7.95 6.77 4.88
CA LEU A 53 7.21 7.60 3.94
C LEU A 53 5.74 7.67 4.32
N ARG A 54 5.17 8.84 4.16
CA ARG A 54 3.73 9.05 4.33
C ARG A 54 3.06 8.82 2.98
N ILE A 55 2.13 7.89 2.94
CA ILE A 55 1.45 7.51 1.70
C ILE A 55 0.26 8.44 1.49
N ARG A 56 0.27 9.13 0.36
CA ARG A 56 -0.82 10.02 -0.01
C ARG A 56 -1.93 9.30 -0.75
N ASP A 57 -1.58 8.36 -1.61
CA ASP A 57 -2.56 7.66 -2.42
C ASP A 57 -2.08 6.25 -2.73
N VAL A 58 -3.03 5.35 -2.91
CA VAL A 58 -2.79 3.96 -3.27
C VAL A 58 -3.72 3.64 -4.43
N GLN A 59 -3.15 3.10 -5.53
CA GLN A 59 -3.92 2.74 -6.71
C GLN A 59 -3.43 1.40 -7.23
N GLN A 60 -4.35 0.62 -7.80
CA GLN A 60 -3.96 -0.56 -8.55
C GLN A 60 -3.78 -0.15 -10.01
N GLY A 61 -2.60 -0.43 -10.57
CA GLY A 61 -2.33 -0.11 -11.96
C GLY A 61 -2.91 -1.15 -12.91
N PRO A 62 -3.00 -0.81 -14.21
CA PRO A 62 -3.51 -1.76 -15.20
C PRO A 62 -2.61 -2.97 -15.39
N ASP A 63 -1.36 -2.90 -14.94
CA ASP A 63 -0.43 -4.03 -14.98
C ASP A 63 -0.65 -5.01 -13.83
N GLY A 64 -1.57 -4.72 -12.90
CA GLY A 64 -1.87 -5.59 -11.78
C GLY A 64 -1.01 -5.35 -10.55
N PHE A 65 -0.08 -4.40 -10.59
CA PHE A 65 0.70 -4.02 -9.42
C PHE A 65 0.05 -2.86 -8.70
N VAL A 66 0.50 -2.61 -7.48
CA VAL A 66 0.01 -1.50 -6.66
C VAL A 66 0.98 -0.34 -6.80
N TYR A 67 0.44 0.85 -6.99
CA TYR A 67 1.21 2.07 -7.07
C TYR A 67 0.86 2.96 -5.89
N ILE A 68 1.88 3.52 -5.27
CA ILE A 68 1.71 4.44 -4.16
C ILE A 68 2.33 5.78 -4.50
N THR A 69 1.68 6.84 -4.03
CA THR A 69 2.19 8.20 -4.14
C THR A 69 2.48 8.69 -2.73
N THR A 70 3.64 9.31 -2.54
CA THR A 70 4.04 9.78 -1.22
C THR A 70 3.82 11.28 -1.09
N GLU A 71 3.74 11.74 0.18
CA GLU A 71 3.66 13.16 0.50
C GLU A 71 4.98 13.86 0.16
N LYS A 72 4.88 15.14 -0.11
CA LYS A 72 6.07 15.99 -0.19
C LYS A 72 6.72 16.07 1.19
N THR A 73 8.03 16.19 1.19
CA THR A 73 8.78 16.42 2.42
C THR A 73 9.48 17.76 2.35
N SER A 74 10.03 18.21 3.46
CA SER A 74 10.78 19.45 3.50
C SER A 74 12.03 19.40 2.63
N LYS A 75 12.55 18.22 2.36
CA LYS A 75 13.75 18.04 1.54
C LYS A 75 13.42 17.74 0.09
N ASP A 76 12.23 17.26 -0.17
CA ASP A 76 11.78 16.87 -1.51
C ASP A 76 10.47 17.59 -1.77
N GLU A 77 10.52 18.61 -2.60
CA GLU A 77 9.33 19.40 -2.90
C GLU A 77 8.32 18.65 -3.76
N GLN A 78 8.71 17.50 -4.31
CA GLN A 78 7.83 16.66 -5.09
C GLN A 78 7.69 15.31 -4.39
N GLY A 79 6.49 14.81 -4.31
CA GLY A 79 6.28 13.46 -3.86
C GLY A 79 6.88 12.46 -4.84
N GLN A 80 6.88 11.20 -4.46
CA GLN A 80 7.41 10.11 -5.28
C GLN A 80 6.33 9.10 -5.57
N ILE A 81 6.50 8.39 -6.67
CA ILE A 81 5.60 7.30 -7.06
C ILE A 81 6.41 6.01 -7.04
N PHE A 82 5.90 5.02 -6.33
CA PHE A 82 6.53 3.70 -6.24
C PHE A 82 5.60 2.63 -6.76
N ARG A 83 6.15 1.64 -7.44
CA ARG A 83 5.42 0.43 -7.79
C ARG A 83 5.74 -0.65 -6.77
N VAL A 84 4.70 -1.17 -6.14
CA VAL A 84 4.83 -2.25 -5.17
C VAL A 84 4.67 -3.58 -5.88
N ARG A 85 5.65 -4.45 -5.74
CA ARG A 85 5.63 -5.76 -6.34
C ARG A 85 6.25 -6.76 -5.38
N PRO A 86 6.03 -8.07 -5.59
CA PRO A 86 6.63 -9.06 -4.72
C PRO A 86 8.15 -8.99 -4.76
N ALA A 87 8.77 -9.29 -3.63
CA ALA A 87 10.22 -9.42 -3.59
C ALA A 87 10.64 -10.56 -4.51
N THR A 88 11.71 -10.33 -5.27
CA THR A 88 12.28 -11.38 -6.10
C THR A 88 13.44 -12.02 -5.39
N ARG A 89 13.68 -13.28 -5.71
CA ARG A 89 14.77 -14.05 -5.13
C ARG A 89 15.71 -14.54 -6.21
#